data_ffeeed95dfcedf04d420f9b6fecb5315
#
_entry.id   ffeeed95dfcedf04d420f9b6fecb5315
#
_cell.length_a   1.000
_cell.length_b   1.000
_cell.length_c   1.000
_cell.angle_alpha   90.00
_cell.angle_beta   90.00
_cell.angle_gamma   90.00
#
_symmetry.space_group_name_H-M   'P 1'
#
loop_
_entity.id
_entity.type
_entity.pdbx_description
1 polymer ?
#
loop_
_entity_poly.entity_id
_entity_poly.type
_entity_poly.pdbx_seq_one_letter_code
_entity_poly.pdbx_strand_id
1 'polypeptide(L)'
;MKPELKNLFKFQSNKKSKQAIIDLGSNSVRMLIYDNFKISPIPVFNEKAVCKLGKNLDKSKKLNPDGIKGSLKVLNRFKEILDISDVQDLEIIATAAFREATDAKEFLREIEKIFNKKPLVLSGEEEARTSANGVIIGFDEVDGLVADLGGGSLELARVSKNQIFETTSLPVSYTHLTLPTS
;
A
#
# COMPACT_ATOMS: atom_id res chain seq x y z
N MET A 1 18.16 -9.12 1.52
CA MET A 1 17.31 -7.94 1.23
C MET A 1 18.17 -6.95 0.46
N LYS A 2 17.76 -6.61 -0.75
CA LYS A 2 18.53 -5.72 -1.64
C LYS A 2 18.60 -4.29 -1.06
N PRO A 3 19.70 -3.53 -1.28
CA PRO A 3 19.94 -2.23 -0.64
C PRO A 3 18.82 -1.19 -0.85
N GLU A 4 18.14 -1.25 -1.99
CA GLU A 4 17.10 -0.29 -2.37
C GLU A 4 15.83 -0.38 -1.51
N LEU A 5 15.43 -1.58 -1.07
CA LEU A 5 14.30 -1.78 -0.15
C LEU A 5 14.60 -1.31 1.28
N LYS A 6 15.89 -1.37 1.71
CA LYS A 6 16.30 -0.86 3.02
C LYS A 6 16.12 0.65 3.16
N ASN A 7 16.11 1.38 2.05
CA ASN A 7 15.97 2.84 2.07
C ASN A 7 14.49 3.29 2.07
N LEU A 8 13.58 2.49 1.51
CA LEU A 8 12.15 2.80 1.53
C LEU A 8 11.50 2.47 2.86
N PHE A 9 11.88 1.33 3.45
CA PHE A 9 11.36 0.88 4.74
C PHE A 9 12.53 0.72 5.70
N LYS A 10 12.62 1.56 6.72
CA LYS A 10 13.65 1.47 7.78
C LYS A 10 13.37 0.28 8.72
N PHE A 11 13.17 -0.91 8.16
CA PHE A 11 13.04 -2.11 8.98
C PHE A 11 14.38 -2.40 9.66
N GLN A 12 14.44 -2.18 10.96
CA GLN A 12 15.58 -2.65 11.77
C GLN A 12 15.45 -4.17 11.88
N SER A 13 16.38 -4.89 11.24
CA SER A 13 16.40 -6.35 11.25
C SER A 13 16.81 -6.91 12.62
N ASN A 14 15.95 -6.78 13.62
CA ASN A 14 16.05 -7.60 14.82
C ASN A 14 15.47 -8.99 14.51
N LYS A 15 16.26 -10.03 14.69
CA LYS A 15 16.05 -11.40 14.20
C LYS A 15 14.76 -12.12 14.66
N LYS A 16 13.87 -11.49 15.43
CA LYS A 16 12.66 -12.11 15.97
C LYS A 16 11.45 -11.16 16.14
N SER A 17 11.44 -10.00 15.49
CA SER A 17 10.35 -9.03 15.67
C SER A 17 9.28 -9.20 14.58
N LYS A 18 8.01 -9.26 14.99
CA LYS A 18 6.89 -9.17 14.05
C LYS A 18 6.82 -7.78 13.44
N GLN A 19 6.53 -7.74 12.17
CA GLN A 19 6.42 -6.50 11.40
C GLN A 19 5.04 -6.44 10.75
N ALA A 20 4.43 -5.26 10.77
CA ALA A 20 3.15 -5.03 10.14
C ALA A 20 3.24 -3.95 9.06
N ILE A 21 2.42 -4.13 8.04
CA ILE A 21 2.24 -3.14 6.98
C ILE A 21 0.74 -2.89 6.86
N ILE A 22 0.33 -1.61 6.91
CA ILE A 22 -1.02 -1.17 6.55
C ILE A 22 -0.93 -0.44 5.22
N ASP A 23 -1.69 -0.92 4.24
CA ASP A 23 -1.83 -0.33 2.91
C ASP A 23 -3.19 0.38 2.80
N LEU A 24 -3.16 1.70 2.57
CA LEU A 24 -4.29 2.57 2.41
C LEU A 24 -4.51 2.86 0.92
N GLY A 25 -5.19 1.95 0.25
CA GLY A 25 -5.49 2.07 -1.19
C GLY A 25 -6.77 2.85 -1.47
N SER A 26 -6.99 3.20 -2.74
CA SER A 26 -8.20 3.90 -3.20
C SER A 26 -9.48 3.08 -2.99
N ASN A 27 -9.41 1.76 -3.10
CA ASN A 27 -10.58 0.88 -2.94
C ASN A 27 -10.64 0.17 -1.60
N SER A 28 -9.51 -0.18 -1.03
CA SER A 28 -9.43 -1.04 0.15
C SER A 28 -8.32 -0.61 1.09
N VAL A 29 -8.51 -0.95 2.36
CA VAL A 29 -7.49 -0.89 3.40
C VAL A 29 -7.08 -2.33 3.72
N ARG A 30 -5.77 -2.59 3.77
CA ARG A 30 -5.22 -3.93 4.02
C ARG A 30 -4.19 -3.89 5.12
N MET A 31 -4.16 -4.89 5.97
CA MET A 31 -3.09 -5.12 6.93
C MET A 31 -2.47 -6.49 6.73
N LEU A 32 -1.14 -6.52 6.75
CA LEU A 32 -0.34 -7.74 6.75
C LEU A 32 0.56 -7.72 7.98
N ILE A 33 0.68 -8.88 8.66
CA ILE A 33 1.66 -9.07 9.72
C ILE A 33 2.58 -10.22 9.31
N TYR A 34 3.87 -10.00 9.40
CA TYR A 34 4.90 -10.99 9.13
C TYR A 34 5.62 -11.38 10.41
N ASP A 35 5.79 -12.70 10.59
CA ASP A 35 6.63 -13.24 11.64
C ASP A 35 8.02 -13.52 11.05
N ASN A 36 8.96 -12.63 11.28
CA ASN A 36 10.30 -12.75 10.76
C ASN A 36 10.45 -12.44 9.25
N PHE A 37 10.94 -11.27 8.91
CA PHE A 37 11.14 -10.83 7.52
C PHE A 37 12.34 -11.56 6.89
N LYS A 38 12.09 -12.70 6.24
CA LYS A 38 13.08 -13.45 5.44
C LYS A 38 12.95 -13.09 3.96
N ILE A 39 13.77 -13.70 3.12
CA ILE A 39 13.86 -13.43 1.67
C ILE A 39 12.52 -13.60 0.93
N SER A 40 11.62 -14.44 1.44
CA SER A 40 10.25 -14.60 0.92
C SER A 40 9.28 -14.68 2.10
N PRO A 41 8.85 -13.53 2.65
CA PRO A 41 8.05 -13.52 3.86
C PRO A 41 6.61 -13.98 3.58
N ILE A 42 6.16 -14.97 4.35
CA ILE A 42 4.75 -15.39 4.36
C ILE A 42 4.04 -14.63 5.47
N PRO A 43 2.94 -13.92 5.20
CA PRO A 43 2.21 -13.22 6.24
C PRO A 43 1.51 -14.21 7.16
N VAL A 44 1.64 -14.03 8.48
CA VAL A 44 0.88 -14.76 9.51
C VAL A 44 -0.51 -14.17 9.73
N PHE A 45 -0.71 -12.93 9.29
CA PHE A 45 -2.02 -12.28 9.26
C PHE A 45 -2.16 -11.49 7.97
N ASN A 46 -3.34 -11.55 7.33
CA ASN A 46 -3.64 -10.83 6.11
C ASN A 46 -5.15 -10.54 6.06
N GLU A 47 -5.51 -9.29 6.24
CA GLU A 47 -6.89 -8.85 6.15
C GLU A 47 -7.02 -7.66 5.19
N LYS A 48 -8.00 -7.74 4.29
CA LYS A 48 -8.35 -6.68 3.33
C LYS A 48 -9.82 -6.31 3.51
N ALA A 49 -10.09 -5.02 3.71
CA ALA A 49 -11.43 -4.46 3.83
C ALA A 49 -11.70 -3.47 2.70
N VAL A 50 -12.82 -3.63 2.01
CA VAL A 50 -13.23 -2.71 0.93
C VAL A 50 -13.90 -1.50 1.54
N CYS A 51 -13.25 -0.33 1.44
CA CYS A 51 -13.70 0.95 2.02
C CYS A 51 -14.11 1.97 0.96
N LYS A 52 -13.60 1.86 -0.27
CA LYS A 52 -13.92 2.74 -1.40
C LYS A 52 -13.59 4.21 -1.14
N LEU A 53 -12.41 4.50 -0.57
CA LEU A 53 -11.93 5.85 -0.27
C LEU A 53 -11.90 6.75 -1.51
N GLY A 54 -11.49 6.21 -2.67
CA GLY A 54 -11.39 6.93 -3.94
C GLY A 54 -12.70 7.00 -4.74
N LYS A 55 -13.85 6.58 -4.18
CA LYS A 55 -15.13 6.64 -4.91
C LYS A 55 -15.48 8.10 -5.27
N ASN A 56 -15.70 8.37 -6.56
CA ASN A 56 -16.00 9.70 -7.12
C ASN A 56 -14.91 10.77 -6.90
N LEU A 57 -13.68 10.37 -6.61
CA LEU A 57 -12.56 11.29 -6.35
C LEU A 57 -12.24 12.15 -7.57
N ASP A 58 -12.37 11.60 -8.78
CA ASP A 58 -12.22 12.31 -10.05
C ASP A 58 -13.08 13.59 -10.12
N LYS A 59 -14.31 13.52 -9.60
CA LYS A 59 -15.29 14.61 -9.59
C LYS A 59 -15.22 15.47 -8.34
N SER A 60 -15.19 14.86 -7.17
CA SER A 60 -15.28 15.56 -5.88
C SER A 60 -13.95 16.20 -5.46
N LYS A 61 -12.81 15.68 -5.93
CA LYS A 61 -11.46 16.01 -5.44
C LYS A 61 -11.30 15.80 -3.92
N LYS A 62 -12.22 15.01 -3.31
CA LYS A 62 -12.21 14.68 -1.89
C LYS A 62 -12.40 13.18 -1.70
N LEU A 63 -11.86 12.68 -0.60
CA LEU A 63 -12.10 11.30 -0.18
C LEU A 63 -13.60 11.05 0.05
N ASN A 64 -14.05 9.84 -0.25
CA ASN A 64 -15.45 9.45 -0.02
C ASN A 64 -15.76 9.43 1.49
N PRO A 65 -16.74 10.24 1.99
CA PRO A 65 -17.04 10.31 3.43
C PRO A 65 -17.45 8.96 4.06
N ASP A 66 -18.23 8.15 3.33
CA ASP A 66 -18.58 6.80 3.80
C ASP A 66 -17.34 5.87 3.82
N GLY A 67 -16.44 6.08 2.87
CA GLY A 67 -15.15 5.40 2.81
C GLY A 67 -14.27 5.74 4.01
N ILE A 68 -14.17 7.01 4.39
CA ILE A 68 -13.45 7.48 5.57
C ILE A 68 -14.04 6.82 6.84
N LYS A 69 -15.36 6.88 7.01
CA LYS A 69 -16.04 6.27 8.16
C LYS A 69 -15.84 4.76 8.24
N GLY A 70 -15.90 4.09 7.09
CA GLY A 70 -15.62 2.64 7.00
C GLY A 70 -14.17 2.32 7.33
N SER A 71 -13.24 3.09 6.78
CA SER A 71 -11.80 2.91 7.03
C SER A 71 -11.43 3.12 8.50
N LEU A 72 -11.99 4.13 9.18
CA LEU A 72 -11.72 4.36 10.60
C LEU A 72 -12.15 3.16 11.47
N LYS A 73 -13.29 2.53 11.17
CA LYS A 73 -13.71 1.31 11.88
C LYS A 73 -12.72 0.16 11.69
N VAL A 74 -12.24 -0.03 10.45
CA VAL A 74 -11.27 -1.07 10.12
C VAL A 74 -9.94 -0.77 10.78
N LEU A 75 -9.46 0.47 10.74
CA LEU A 75 -8.18 0.89 11.30
C LEU A 75 -8.15 0.77 12.83
N ASN A 76 -9.24 1.11 13.53
CA ASN A 76 -9.34 0.88 14.98
C ASN A 76 -9.25 -0.62 15.31
N ARG A 77 -9.94 -1.48 14.56
CA ARG A 77 -9.79 -2.94 14.71
C ARG A 77 -8.38 -3.42 14.42
N PHE A 78 -7.72 -2.87 13.39
CA PHE A 78 -6.32 -3.19 13.11
C PHE A 78 -5.39 -2.78 14.27
N LYS A 79 -5.66 -1.64 14.90
CA LYS A 79 -4.93 -1.22 16.10
C LYS A 79 -5.07 -2.23 17.23
N GLU A 80 -6.29 -2.71 17.52
CA GLU A 80 -6.54 -3.74 18.53
C GLU A 80 -5.76 -5.04 18.22
N ILE A 81 -5.76 -5.47 16.95
CA ILE A 81 -5.00 -6.66 16.53
C ILE A 81 -3.50 -6.46 16.70
N LEU A 82 -2.97 -5.29 16.35
CA LEU A 82 -1.55 -4.98 16.52
C LEU A 82 -1.15 -5.00 17.99
N ASP A 83 -1.99 -4.47 18.88
CA ASP A 83 -1.71 -4.39 20.31
C ASP A 83 -1.60 -5.78 20.98
N ILE A 84 -2.35 -6.77 20.47
CA ILE A 84 -2.30 -8.15 20.99
C ILE A 84 -1.29 -9.05 20.24
N SER A 85 -0.77 -8.60 19.09
CA SER A 85 0.08 -9.42 18.21
C SER A 85 1.58 -9.27 18.48
N ASP A 86 2.00 -8.45 19.44
CA ASP A 86 3.41 -8.16 19.76
C ASP A 86 4.20 -7.70 18.52
N VAL A 87 3.60 -6.78 17.74
CA VAL A 87 4.25 -6.16 16.58
C VAL A 87 5.16 -5.04 17.06
N GLN A 88 6.44 -5.08 16.68
CA GLN A 88 7.41 -4.08 17.05
C GLN A 88 7.62 -3.00 15.97
N ASP A 89 7.40 -3.37 14.72
CA ASP A 89 7.58 -2.45 13.59
C ASP A 89 6.27 -2.37 12.80
N LEU A 90 5.77 -1.14 12.62
CA LEU A 90 4.60 -0.84 11.81
C LEU A 90 4.99 0.15 10.70
N GLU A 91 4.64 -0.16 9.47
CA GLU A 91 4.63 0.81 8.39
C GLU A 91 3.21 1.02 7.87
N ILE A 92 2.86 2.28 7.61
CA ILE A 92 1.57 2.66 7.04
C ILE A 92 1.83 3.39 5.74
N ILE A 93 1.38 2.83 4.63
CA ILE A 93 1.54 3.41 3.30
C ILE A 93 0.19 3.86 2.77
N ALA A 94 0.18 4.96 2.04
CA ALA A 94 -0.98 5.51 1.38
C ALA A 94 -0.65 5.82 -0.08
N THR A 95 -1.60 5.59 -0.98
CA THR A 95 -1.35 5.61 -2.42
C THR A 95 -2.25 6.59 -3.17
N ALA A 96 -2.65 6.33 -4.39
CA ALA A 96 -3.29 7.26 -5.32
C ALA A 96 -4.38 8.16 -4.72
N ALA A 97 -5.34 7.62 -3.96
CA ALA A 97 -6.41 8.45 -3.40
C ALA A 97 -5.91 9.56 -2.48
N PHE A 98 -4.82 9.30 -1.75
CA PHE A 98 -4.22 10.26 -0.83
C PHE A 98 -3.31 11.29 -1.53
N ARG A 99 -2.82 10.98 -2.74
CA ARG A 99 -2.10 11.94 -3.58
C ARG A 99 -3.05 12.95 -4.21
N GLU A 100 -4.24 12.53 -4.57
CA GLU A 100 -5.19 13.30 -5.36
C GLU A 100 -6.21 14.09 -4.53
N ALA A 101 -6.56 13.60 -3.35
CA ALA A 101 -7.60 14.21 -2.52
C ALA A 101 -7.10 15.47 -1.79
N THR A 102 -7.88 16.55 -1.87
CA THR A 102 -7.56 17.83 -1.22
C THR A 102 -7.67 17.77 0.31
N ASP A 103 -8.48 16.85 0.83
CA ASP A 103 -8.73 16.60 2.26
C ASP A 103 -7.91 15.43 2.84
N ALA A 104 -7.05 14.80 2.05
CA ALA A 104 -6.24 13.67 2.48
C ALA A 104 -5.42 13.95 3.75
N LYS A 105 -4.87 15.16 3.88
CA LYS A 105 -4.03 15.53 5.04
C LYS A 105 -4.76 15.44 6.38
N GLU A 106 -6.05 15.77 6.39
CA GLU A 106 -6.87 15.69 7.61
C GLU A 106 -7.04 14.23 8.04
N PHE A 107 -7.41 13.36 7.10
CA PHE A 107 -7.59 11.95 7.38
C PHE A 107 -6.26 11.25 7.76
N LEU A 108 -5.15 11.63 7.12
CA LEU A 108 -3.81 11.12 7.49
C LEU A 108 -3.43 11.48 8.94
N ARG A 109 -3.81 12.67 9.43
CA ARG A 109 -3.60 13.06 10.83
C ARG A 109 -4.45 12.23 11.81
N GLU A 110 -5.67 11.86 11.43
CA GLU A 110 -6.49 10.95 12.25
C GLU A 110 -5.84 9.57 12.34
N ILE A 111 -5.34 9.05 11.23
CA ILE A 111 -4.62 7.76 11.20
C ILE A 111 -3.35 7.83 12.07
N GLU A 112 -2.58 8.91 11.96
CA GLU A 112 -1.40 9.14 12.79
C GLU A 112 -1.74 9.13 14.29
N LYS A 113 -2.87 9.71 14.70
CA LYS A 113 -3.33 9.66 16.10
C LYS A 113 -3.67 8.25 16.57
N ILE A 114 -4.29 7.41 15.71
CA ILE A 114 -4.67 6.03 16.05
C ILE A 114 -3.41 5.18 16.31
N PHE A 115 -2.40 5.30 15.45
CA PHE A 115 -1.26 4.40 15.47
C PHE A 115 0.00 5.00 16.11
N ASN A 116 -0.01 6.29 16.46
CA ASN A 116 1.18 7.06 16.83
C ASN A 116 2.34 6.88 15.80
N LYS A 117 1.97 6.73 14.54
CA LYS A 117 2.87 6.53 13.40
C LYS A 117 2.34 7.31 12.20
N LYS A 118 3.20 8.15 11.62
CA LYS A 118 2.84 8.96 10.46
C LYS A 118 2.76 8.09 9.21
N PRO A 119 1.62 8.09 8.48
CA PRO A 119 1.53 7.40 7.20
C PRO A 119 2.48 8.01 6.16
N LEU A 120 3.10 7.16 5.35
CA LEU A 120 3.92 7.53 4.20
C LEU A 120 3.04 7.54 2.94
N VAL A 121 2.90 8.70 2.31
CA VAL A 121 2.22 8.79 1.00
C VAL A 121 3.26 8.56 -0.09
N LEU A 122 3.14 7.43 -0.78
CA LEU A 122 4.03 7.09 -1.90
C LEU A 122 3.71 7.94 -3.13
N SER A 123 4.72 8.45 -3.80
CA SER A 123 4.57 8.94 -5.17
C SER A 123 4.23 7.78 -6.12
N GLY A 124 3.71 8.07 -7.32
CA GLY A 124 3.41 7.02 -8.30
C GLY A 124 4.65 6.22 -8.70
N GLU A 125 5.80 6.87 -8.79
CA GLU A 125 7.07 6.20 -9.10
C GLU A 125 7.55 5.29 -7.95
N GLU A 126 7.40 5.74 -6.69
CA GLU A 126 7.72 4.92 -5.52
C GLU A 126 6.79 3.71 -5.42
N GLU A 127 5.50 3.88 -5.72
CA GLU A 127 4.50 2.80 -5.77
C GLU A 127 4.89 1.78 -6.85
N ALA A 128 5.19 2.22 -8.08
CA ALA A 128 5.66 1.37 -9.16
C ALA A 128 6.95 0.60 -8.81
N ARG A 129 7.92 1.26 -8.18
CA ARG A 129 9.15 0.61 -7.71
C ARG A 129 8.88 -0.42 -6.61
N THR A 130 7.96 -0.11 -5.70
CA THR A 130 7.61 -1.02 -4.61
C THR A 130 6.96 -2.29 -5.14
N SER A 131 6.01 -2.16 -6.07
CA SER A 131 5.34 -3.28 -6.73
C SER A 131 6.35 -4.13 -7.53
N ALA A 132 7.24 -3.50 -8.30
CA ALA A 132 8.28 -4.20 -9.03
C ALA A 132 9.26 -4.96 -8.11
N ASN A 133 9.65 -4.36 -6.99
CA ASN A 133 10.48 -5.02 -5.99
C ASN A 133 9.78 -6.23 -5.37
N GLY A 134 8.46 -6.15 -5.15
CA GLY A 134 7.66 -7.29 -4.69
C GLY A 134 7.73 -8.46 -5.65
N VAL A 135 7.64 -8.21 -6.95
CA VAL A 135 7.80 -9.25 -8.00
C VAL A 135 9.21 -9.80 -8.00
N ILE A 136 10.24 -8.95 -7.99
CA ILE A 136 11.66 -9.37 -8.02
C ILE A 136 12.02 -10.24 -6.81
N ILE A 137 11.41 -10.04 -5.65
CA ILE A 137 11.63 -10.87 -4.47
C ILE A 137 11.03 -12.26 -4.63
N GLY A 138 9.91 -12.36 -5.35
CA GLY A 138 9.15 -13.62 -5.52
C GLY A 138 9.70 -14.55 -6.62
N PHE A 139 10.63 -14.09 -7.46
CA PHE A 139 11.16 -14.85 -8.60
C PHE A 139 12.68 -14.79 -8.66
N ASP A 140 13.30 -15.86 -9.19
CA ASP A 140 14.76 -15.97 -9.32
C ASP A 140 15.30 -14.91 -10.30
N GLU A 141 14.64 -14.75 -11.44
CA GLU A 141 14.98 -13.77 -12.47
C GLU A 141 13.71 -13.12 -13.02
N VAL A 142 13.73 -11.80 -13.12
CA VAL A 142 12.64 -10.98 -13.69
C VAL A 142 13.22 -10.17 -14.83
N ASP A 143 12.61 -10.32 -16.02
CA ASP A 143 12.88 -9.52 -17.22
C ASP A 143 11.54 -9.21 -17.90
N GLY A 144 11.21 -7.94 -18.10
CA GLY A 144 9.95 -7.53 -18.72
C GLY A 144 9.31 -6.32 -18.08
N LEU A 145 7.99 -6.20 -18.22
CA LEU A 145 7.17 -5.14 -17.67
C LEU A 145 6.35 -5.65 -16.49
N VAL A 146 6.54 -5.04 -15.33
CA VAL A 146 5.66 -5.22 -14.17
C VAL A 146 4.56 -4.17 -14.24
N ALA A 147 3.32 -4.62 -14.14
CA ALA A 147 2.13 -3.75 -14.12
C ALA A 147 1.32 -4.04 -12.85
N ASP A 148 1.00 -3.00 -12.10
CA ASP A 148 0.13 -3.05 -10.91
C ASP A 148 -1.08 -2.17 -11.15
N LEU A 149 -2.26 -2.79 -11.25
CA LEU A 149 -3.52 -2.10 -11.47
C LEU A 149 -4.26 -1.94 -10.16
N GLY A 150 -4.14 -0.76 -9.59
CA GLY A 150 -4.84 -0.37 -8.38
C GLY A 150 -6.24 0.18 -8.61
N GLY A 151 -6.83 0.72 -7.55
CA GLY A 151 -8.17 1.31 -7.59
C GLY A 151 -8.23 2.77 -8.09
N GLY A 152 -7.09 3.42 -8.27
CA GLY A 152 -7.01 4.81 -8.72
C GLY A 152 -5.84 5.06 -9.66
N SER A 153 -4.94 4.09 -9.82
CA SER A 153 -3.76 4.22 -10.68
C SER A 153 -3.35 2.88 -11.29
N LEU A 154 -2.57 2.96 -12.35
CA LEU A 154 -1.84 1.86 -12.98
C LEU A 154 -0.35 2.20 -12.91
N GLU A 155 0.37 1.44 -12.14
CA GLU A 155 1.81 1.53 -12.01
C GLU A 155 2.49 0.59 -13.00
N LEU A 156 3.50 1.11 -13.70
CA LEU A 156 4.31 0.33 -14.65
C LEU A 156 5.78 0.48 -14.30
N ALA A 157 6.51 -0.65 -14.33
CA ALA A 157 7.95 -0.67 -14.12
C ALA A 157 8.63 -1.60 -15.12
N ARG A 158 9.60 -1.10 -15.86
CA ARG A 158 10.47 -1.90 -16.71
C ARG A 158 11.58 -2.53 -15.86
N VAL A 159 11.62 -3.85 -15.87
CA VAL A 159 12.63 -4.62 -15.13
C VAL A 159 13.46 -5.43 -16.12
N SER A 160 14.77 -5.46 -15.94
CA SER A 160 15.67 -6.37 -16.65
C SER A 160 16.73 -6.90 -15.71
N LYS A 161 16.95 -8.21 -15.72
CA LYS A 161 17.91 -8.90 -14.84
C LYS A 161 17.76 -8.48 -13.38
N ASN A 162 16.53 -8.43 -12.89
CA ASN A 162 16.19 -8.00 -11.53
C ASN A 162 16.54 -6.54 -11.20
N GLN A 163 16.77 -5.68 -12.19
CA GLN A 163 17.00 -4.25 -11.99
C GLN A 163 15.85 -3.43 -12.56
N ILE A 164 15.38 -2.43 -11.81
CA ILE A 164 14.31 -1.53 -12.23
C ILE A 164 14.95 -0.37 -12.98
N PHE A 165 14.55 -0.16 -14.23
CA PHE A 165 15.07 0.91 -15.10
C PHE A 165 14.15 2.12 -15.12
N GLU A 166 12.91 1.93 -15.56
CA GLU A 166 11.94 2.99 -15.77
C GLU A 166 10.67 2.69 -14.99
N THR A 167 10.07 3.71 -14.42
CA THR A 167 8.80 3.60 -13.70
C THR A 167 7.88 4.74 -14.11
N THR A 168 6.58 4.45 -14.19
CA THR A 168 5.55 5.47 -14.40
C THR A 168 4.28 5.07 -13.67
N SER A 169 3.45 6.06 -13.36
CA SER A 169 2.12 5.85 -12.81
C SER A 169 1.12 6.64 -13.63
N LEU A 170 0.05 5.98 -14.05
CA LEU A 170 -1.03 6.55 -14.83
C LEU A 170 -2.30 6.58 -13.97
N PRO A 171 -3.02 7.71 -13.87
CA PRO A 171 -4.30 7.73 -13.19
C PRO A 171 -5.30 6.87 -13.95
N VAL A 172 -6.01 6.00 -13.26
CA VAL A 172 -7.11 5.21 -13.81
C VAL A 172 -8.36 5.36 -12.97
N SER A 173 -9.51 5.38 -13.63
CA SER A 173 -10.80 5.41 -12.95
C SER A 173 -11.49 4.05 -13.12
N TYR A 174 -12.12 3.57 -12.06
CA TYR A 174 -12.92 2.34 -12.10
C TYR A 174 -13.98 2.33 -13.19
N THR A 175 -14.47 3.50 -13.61
CA THR A 175 -15.47 3.63 -14.65
C THR A 175 -14.96 3.28 -16.05
N HIS A 176 -13.64 3.20 -16.23
CA HIS A 176 -13.03 2.83 -17.52
C HIS A 176 -12.66 1.36 -17.64
N LEU A 177 -12.77 0.58 -16.54
CA LEU A 177 -12.40 -0.83 -16.50
C LEU A 177 -13.59 -1.79 -16.57
N THR A 178 -14.81 -1.31 -16.74
CA THR A 178 -15.94 -2.17 -17.03
C THR A 178 -15.84 -2.63 -18.49
N LEU A 179 -15.42 -3.89 -18.68
CA LEU A 179 -15.57 -4.56 -19.97
C LEU A 179 -17.06 -4.53 -20.35
N PRO A 180 -17.42 -4.24 -21.62
CA PRO A 180 -18.79 -4.39 -22.06
C PRO A 180 -19.17 -5.86 -21.88
N THR A 181 -20.16 -6.12 -21.02
CA THR A 181 -20.80 -7.43 -20.93
C THR A 181 -21.63 -7.59 -22.21
N SER A 182 -21.10 -8.35 -23.15
CA SER A 182 -21.84 -8.85 -24.30
C SER A 182 -22.96 -9.79 -23.88
#